data_b79945244c769e805d0ef77720612cde
#
_entry.id   b79945244c769e805d0ef77720612cde
#
_cell.length_a   1.000
_cell.length_b   1.000
_cell.length_c   1.000
_cell.angle_alpha   90.00
_cell.angle_beta   90.00
_cell.angle_gamma   90.00
#
_symmetry.space_group_name_H-M   'P 1'
#
loop_
_entity.id
_entity.type
_entity.pdbx_description
1 polymer ?
#
loop_
_entity_poly.entity_id
_entity_poly.type
_entity_poly.pdbx_seq_one_letter_code
_entity_poly.pdbx_strand_id
1 'polypeptide(L)'
;MRPLLEQLAAEGLPAFWTRHWRRGPHLRIVVDADDAAWERTVRPAVERHIRPALAARPSTTVLDPEPLRETYRRLAEREREHGPLEPQQPDNTVEEEPHDPRLHVLGTYDAVELFEGFQQRTGDAALTVAVGEGPALSTHVVDLMLIMAQRVGGYLERGFVSYRSHAEAHIMASPDPRAVRSLFDERSTRLRDPLVRRVRAHAEGSASHVDPLTASVGRELVRAADDARPLLADGRLDLDGPIAADGGGEGGGATVEQTRHSAFHRTLRASGDFEQVLREAPWFLRYRVALNLLYLHLARIGIRPVDRFLYCHVVADAVEQACGVDAVAMVAAGKTELVEGHS
;
A
#
# COMPACT_ATOMS: atom_id res chain seq x y z
N MET A 1 -10.30 -18.26 8.29
CA MET A 1 -8.95 -17.98 7.76
C MET A 1 -7.86 -18.14 8.83
N ARG A 2 -7.93 -17.53 10.02
CA ARG A 2 -6.90 -17.66 11.07
C ARG A 2 -6.54 -19.11 11.39
N PRO A 3 -7.49 -20.03 11.68
CA PRO A 3 -7.13 -21.43 11.96
C PRO A 3 -6.41 -22.16 10.81
N LEU A 4 -6.70 -21.78 9.55
CA LEU A 4 -5.99 -22.31 8.40
C LEU A 4 -4.52 -21.84 8.41
N LEU A 5 -4.29 -20.51 8.56
CA LEU A 5 -2.92 -19.97 8.57
C LEU A 5 -2.09 -20.50 9.74
N GLU A 6 -2.70 -20.65 10.92
CA GLU A 6 -2.06 -21.25 12.10
C GLU A 6 -1.66 -22.72 11.86
N GLN A 7 -2.55 -23.51 11.24
CA GLN A 7 -2.25 -24.89 10.89
C GLN A 7 -1.10 -24.98 9.87
N LEU A 8 -1.14 -24.18 8.80
CA LEU A 8 -0.08 -24.15 7.79
C LEU A 8 1.27 -23.74 8.39
N ALA A 9 1.27 -22.74 9.26
CA ALA A 9 2.48 -22.32 9.97
C ALA A 9 3.05 -23.42 10.87
N ALA A 10 2.20 -24.17 11.58
CA ALA A 10 2.61 -25.31 12.42
C ALA A 10 3.24 -26.45 11.61
N GLU A 11 2.84 -26.61 10.35
CA GLU A 11 3.39 -27.57 9.40
C GLU A 11 4.61 -27.04 8.62
N GLY A 12 5.07 -25.81 8.94
CA GLY A 12 6.22 -25.18 8.30
C GLY A 12 5.95 -24.73 6.84
N LEU A 13 4.69 -24.53 6.47
CA LEU A 13 4.28 -24.07 5.15
C LEU A 13 4.06 -22.55 5.18
N PRO A 14 4.97 -21.74 4.59
CA PRO A 14 4.78 -20.31 4.50
C PRO A 14 3.52 -19.96 3.73
N ALA A 15 2.72 -19.05 4.26
CA ALA A 15 1.50 -18.64 3.62
C ALA A 15 1.21 -17.16 3.86
N PHE A 16 0.59 -16.53 2.88
CA PHE A 16 0.04 -15.19 3.04
C PHE A 16 -1.32 -15.07 2.37
N TRP A 17 -2.02 -13.99 2.64
CA TRP A 17 -3.29 -13.72 2.03
C TRP A 17 -3.36 -12.31 1.50
N THR A 18 -4.22 -12.08 0.48
CA THR A 18 -4.46 -10.77 -0.10
C THR A 18 -5.90 -10.66 -0.60
N ARG A 19 -6.36 -9.44 -0.82
CA ARG A 19 -7.63 -9.18 -1.51
C ARG A 19 -7.38 -9.05 -2.99
N HIS A 20 -8.29 -9.60 -3.79
CA HIS A 20 -8.22 -9.46 -5.24
C HIS A 20 -9.61 -9.28 -5.84
N TRP A 21 -9.66 -8.78 -7.07
CA TRP A 21 -10.89 -8.38 -7.74
C TRP A 21 -11.15 -9.15 -9.05
N ARG A 22 -10.12 -9.78 -9.65
CA ARG A 22 -10.25 -10.50 -10.92
C ARG A 22 -11.29 -11.60 -10.82
N ARG A 23 -12.28 -11.59 -11.73
CA ARG A 23 -13.44 -12.52 -11.74
C ARG A 23 -14.34 -12.41 -10.50
N GLY A 24 -14.38 -11.23 -9.88
CA GLY A 24 -15.16 -10.94 -8.67
C GLY A 24 -14.29 -10.75 -7.43
N PRO A 25 -14.77 -10.00 -6.42
CA PRO A 25 -14.01 -9.76 -5.19
C PRO A 25 -13.78 -11.06 -4.42
N HIS A 26 -12.54 -11.37 -4.10
CA HIS A 26 -12.18 -12.58 -3.35
C HIS A 26 -10.94 -12.38 -2.48
N LEU A 27 -10.67 -13.36 -1.64
CA LEU A 27 -9.41 -13.49 -0.92
C LEU A 27 -8.56 -14.55 -1.62
N ARG A 28 -7.30 -14.23 -1.91
CA ARG A 28 -6.29 -15.18 -2.32
C ARG A 28 -5.49 -15.59 -1.09
N ILE A 29 -5.29 -16.88 -0.91
CA ILE A 29 -4.38 -17.46 0.08
C ILE A 29 -3.31 -18.16 -0.73
N VAL A 30 -2.09 -17.65 -0.66
CA VAL A 30 -0.92 -18.22 -1.33
C VAL A 30 -0.17 -19.05 -0.31
N VAL A 31 0.17 -20.29 -0.68
CA VAL A 31 0.89 -21.23 0.17
C VAL A 31 2.10 -21.74 -0.61
N ASP A 32 3.27 -21.63 -0.02
CA ASP A 32 4.48 -22.25 -0.56
C ASP A 32 4.52 -23.73 -0.17
N ALA A 33 4.14 -24.59 -1.11
CA ALA A 33 4.02 -26.02 -0.90
C ALA A 33 4.30 -26.79 -2.21
N ASP A 34 5.01 -27.90 -2.11
CA ASP A 34 5.10 -28.86 -3.20
C ASP A 34 3.76 -29.64 -3.37
N ASP A 35 3.62 -30.37 -4.46
CA ASP A 35 2.41 -31.15 -4.76
C ASP A 35 2.06 -32.11 -3.63
N ALA A 36 3.04 -32.73 -3.00
CA ALA A 36 2.83 -33.70 -1.94
C ALA A 36 2.32 -33.03 -0.65
N ALA A 37 2.86 -31.87 -0.27
CA ALA A 37 2.40 -31.08 0.86
C ALA A 37 1.02 -30.46 0.57
N TRP A 38 0.78 -30.07 -0.68
CA TRP A 38 -0.52 -29.58 -1.11
C TRP A 38 -1.62 -30.61 -0.86
N GLU A 39 -1.43 -31.84 -1.37
CA GLU A 39 -2.41 -32.90 -1.23
C GLU A 39 -2.58 -33.38 0.23
N ARG A 40 -1.48 -33.52 0.96
CA ARG A 40 -1.54 -34.07 2.32
C ARG A 40 -1.96 -33.07 3.39
N THR A 41 -1.65 -31.77 3.20
CA THR A 41 -1.79 -30.78 4.26
C THR A 41 -2.69 -29.63 3.83
N VAL A 42 -2.41 -28.96 2.71
CA VAL A 42 -3.10 -27.72 2.34
C VAL A 42 -4.56 -27.99 2.01
N ARG A 43 -4.84 -28.90 1.07
CA ARG A 43 -6.21 -29.20 0.65
C ARG A 43 -7.08 -29.69 1.82
N PRO A 44 -6.65 -30.66 2.67
CA PRO A 44 -7.42 -31.05 3.85
C PRO A 44 -7.64 -29.91 4.87
N ALA A 45 -6.70 -28.99 5.00
CA ALA A 45 -6.85 -27.84 5.89
C ALA A 45 -7.89 -26.83 5.34
N VAL A 46 -7.90 -26.59 4.02
CA VAL A 46 -8.93 -25.78 3.35
C VAL A 46 -10.32 -26.38 3.54
N GLU A 47 -10.47 -27.71 3.30
CA GLU A 47 -11.72 -28.43 3.51
C GLU A 47 -12.22 -28.34 4.95
N ARG A 48 -11.31 -28.37 5.91
CA ARG A 48 -11.64 -28.32 7.35
C ARG A 48 -12.01 -26.91 7.82
N HIS A 49 -11.34 -25.87 7.34
CA HIS A 49 -11.43 -24.53 7.92
C HIS A 49 -12.18 -23.52 7.06
N ILE A 50 -12.07 -23.62 5.74
CA ILE A 50 -12.62 -22.59 4.84
C ILE A 50 -14.03 -22.94 4.39
N ARG A 51 -14.25 -24.14 3.83
CA ARG A 51 -15.57 -24.51 3.30
C ARG A 51 -16.67 -24.48 4.36
N PRO A 52 -16.49 -25.01 5.58
CA PRO A 52 -17.49 -24.89 6.63
C PRO A 52 -17.75 -23.43 7.07
N ALA A 53 -16.70 -22.59 7.07
CA ALA A 53 -16.86 -21.19 7.41
C ALA A 53 -17.69 -20.42 6.36
N LEU A 54 -17.46 -20.70 5.07
CA LEU A 54 -18.26 -20.13 3.98
C LEU A 54 -19.71 -20.62 4.05
N ALA A 55 -19.93 -21.92 4.32
CA ALA A 55 -21.27 -22.47 4.47
C ALA A 55 -22.02 -21.88 5.68
N ALA A 56 -21.33 -21.64 6.79
CA ALA A 56 -21.92 -21.06 8.01
C ALA A 56 -22.22 -19.56 7.88
N ARG A 57 -21.48 -18.84 7.07
CA ARG A 57 -21.58 -17.38 6.87
C ARG A 57 -21.41 -17.03 5.40
N PRO A 58 -22.36 -17.44 4.53
CA PRO A 58 -22.26 -17.14 3.12
C PRO A 58 -22.36 -15.64 2.86
N SER A 59 -21.63 -15.16 1.86
CA SER A 59 -21.86 -13.83 1.32
C SER A 59 -23.29 -13.73 0.78
N THR A 60 -23.93 -12.62 1.09
CA THR A 60 -25.27 -12.29 0.57
C THR A 60 -25.21 -11.07 -0.34
N THR A 61 -24.02 -10.59 -0.64
CA THR A 61 -23.83 -9.44 -1.51
C THR A 61 -24.07 -9.85 -2.96
N VAL A 62 -25.06 -9.24 -3.58
CA VAL A 62 -25.31 -9.41 -5.02
C VAL A 62 -24.57 -8.30 -5.74
N LEU A 63 -23.63 -8.68 -6.59
CA LEU A 63 -22.89 -7.74 -7.44
C LEU A 63 -23.55 -7.72 -8.83
N ASP A 64 -23.85 -6.51 -9.33
CA ASP A 64 -24.23 -6.34 -10.73
C ASP A 64 -22.94 -6.37 -11.57
N PRO A 65 -22.76 -7.34 -12.46
CA PRO A 65 -21.54 -7.45 -13.25
C PRO A 65 -21.38 -6.36 -14.29
N GLU A 66 -22.48 -5.77 -14.78
CA GLU A 66 -22.44 -4.80 -15.89
C GLU A 66 -21.64 -3.52 -15.55
N PRO A 67 -21.94 -2.79 -14.45
CA PRO A 67 -21.15 -1.61 -14.09
C PRO A 67 -19.72 -1.96 -13.66
N LEU A 68 -19.46 -3.20 -13.22
CA LEU A 68 -18.12 -3.64 -12.80
C LEU A 68 -17.22 -4.03 -13.97
N ARG A 69 -17.79 -4.47 -15.10
CA ARG A 69 -17.03 -4.92 -16.29
C ARG A 69 -16.03 -3.88 -16.77
N GLU A 70 -16.50 -2.64 -16.99
CA GLU A 70 -15.63 -1.55 -17.45
C GLU A 70 -14.59 -1.18 -16.37
N THR A 71 -14.97 -1.19 -15.10
CA THR A 71 -14.04 -0.95 -13.98
C THR A 71 -12.95 -2.01 -13.95
N TYR A 72 -13.30 -3.29 -14.06
CA TYR A 72 -12.33 -4.38 -14.06
C TYR A 72 -11.42 -4.38 -15.28
N ARG A 73 -11.94 -4.01 -16.46
CA ARG A 73 -11.10 -3.84 -17.65
C ARG A 73 -10.04 -2.75 -17.45
N ARG A 74 -10.43 -1.59 -16.91
CA ARG A 74 -9.49 -0.51 -16.61
C ARG A 74 -8.48 -0.88 -15.52
N LEU A 75 -8.91 -1.63 -14.51
CA LEU A 75 -8.01 -2.14 -13.48
C LEU A 75 -7.01 -3.13 -14.08
N ALA A 76 -7.46 -4.07 -14.93
CA ALA A 76 -6.59 -5.03 -15.58
C ALA A 76 -5.52 -4.36 -16.44
N GLU A 77 -5.91 -3.36 -17.24
CA GLU A 77 -4.96 -2.58 -18.04
C GLU A 77 -3.93 -1.87 -17.16
N ARG A 78 -4.40 -1.26 -16.06
CA ARG A 78 -3.55 -0.49 -15.13
C ARG A 78 -2.61 -1.38 -14.32
N GLU A 79 -3.15 -2.44 -13.75
CA GLU A 79 -2.41 -3.38 -12.91
C GLU A 79 -1.68 -4.45 -13.72
N ARG A 80 -1.79 -4.39 -15.07
CA ARG A 80 -1.23 -5.41 -15.98
C ARG A 80 -1.66 -6.82 -15.57
N GLU A 81 -2.92 -6.95 -15.12
CA GLU A 81 -3.45 -8.24 -14.72
C GLU A 81 -3.69 -9.11 -15.94
N HIS A 82 -3.15 -10.32 -15.94
CA HIS A 82 -3.28 -11.27 -17.02
C HIS A 82 -4.42 -12.28 -16.73
N GLY A 83 -4.98 -12.83 -17.79
CA GLY A 83 -6.01 -13.86 -17.73
C GLY A 83 -7.44 -13.31 -17.88
N PRO A 84 -8.44 -14.20 -17.86
CA PRO A 84 -9.82 -13.83 -18.11
C PRO A 84 -10.39 -13.00 -16.96
N LEU A 85 -11.18 -12.00 -17.31
CA LEU A 85 -11.96 -11.20 -16.36
C LEU A 85 -13.36 -11.78 -16.12
N GLU A 86 -13.81 -12.66 -17.03
CA GLU A 86 -15.11 -13.34 -17.04
C GLU A 86 -14.93 -14.83 -17.32
N PRO A 87 -15.94 -15.68 -16.94
CA PRO A 87 -17.08 -15.34 -16.10
C PRO A 87 -16.65 -15.01 -14.66
N GLN A 88 -17.48 -14.27 -13.93
CA GLN A 88 -17.28 -14.11 -12.49
C GLN A 88 -17.38 -15.46 -11.79
N GLN A 89 -16.57 -15.67 -10.78
CA GLN A 89 -16.66 -16.86 -9.96
C GLN A 89 -17.93 -16.82 -9.10
N PRO A 90 -18.61 -17.98 -8.92
CA PRO A 90 -19.73 -18.04 -8.02
C PRO A 90 -19.33 -17.67 -6.58
N ASP A 91 -20.21 -16.94 -5.89
CA ASP A 91 -20.02 -16.61 -4.49
C ASP A 91 -19.89 -17.87 -3.61
N ASN A 92 -19.16 -17.75 -2.53
CA ASN A 92 -18.97 -18.80 -1.53
C ASN A 92 -18.30 -20.08 -2.06
N THR A 93 -17.54 -19.96 -3.14
CA THR A 93 -16.73 -21.06 -3.69
C THR A 93 -15.26 -20.94 -3.28
N VAL A 94 -14.55 -22.04 -3.37
CA VAL A 94 -13.10 -22.12 -3.23
C VAL A 94 -12.55 -22.76 -4.49
N GLU A 95 -11.64 -22.06 -5.14
CA GLU A 95 -10.92 -22.52 -6.32
C GLU A 95 -9.43 -22.62 -6.05
N GLU A 96 -8.80 -23.60 -6.64
CA GLU A 96 -7.36 -23.81 -6.59
C GLU A 96 -6.76 -23.36 -7.92
N GLU A 97 -5.80 -22.47 -7.86
CA GLU A 97 -5.06 -21.99 -9.04
C GLU A 97 -3.55 -22.04 -8.75
N PRO A 98 -2.70 -22.31 -9.76
CA PRO A 98 -1.27 -22.12 -9.62
C PRO A 98 -0.97 -20.65 -9.24
N HIS A 99 0.02 -20.46 -8.36
CA HIS A 99 0.45 -19.12 -8.00
C HIS A 99 1.13 -18.44 -9.17
N ASP A 100 0.67 -17.24 -9.51
CA ASP A 100 1.35 -16.33 -10.43
C ASP A 100 2.19 -15.33 -9.63
N PRO A 101 3.53 -15.41 -9.65
CA PRO A 101 4.41 -14.49 -8.94
C PRO A 101 4.44 -13.09 -9.56
N ARG A 102 3.68 -12.85 -10.61
CA ARG A 102 3.58 -11.57 -11.32
C ARG A 102 4.94 -11.02 -11.78
N LEU A 103 5.81 -11.89 -12.28
CA LEU A 103 7.14 -11.48 -12.78
C LEU A 103 7.06 -10.41 -13.86
N HIS A 104 6.00 -10.38 -14.67
CA HIS A 104 5.74 -9.36 -15.67
C HIS A 104 5.48 -7.96 -15.07
N VAL A 105 5.19 -7.90 -13.75
CA VAL A 105 5.01 -6.68 -12.97
C VAL A 105 6.22 -6.41 -12.10
N LEU A 106 6.68 -7.41 -11.34
CA LEU A 106 7.75 -7.26 -10.36
C LEU A 106 9.15 -7.34 -10.99
N GLY A 107 9.27 -7.89 -12.18
CA GLY A 107 10.49 -7.94 -12.98
C GLY A 107 11.44 -9.08 -12.62
N THR A 108 11.68 -9.35 -11.36
CA THR A 108 12.65 -10.35 -10.88
C THR A 108 12.08 -11.21 -9.74
N TYR A 109 12.62 -12.41 -9.55
CA TYR A 109 12.28 -13.25 -8.40
C TYR A 109 12.69 -12.62 -7.07
N ASP A 110 13.78 -11.85 -7.03
CA ASP A 110 14.18 -11.12 -5.82
C ASP A 110 13.13 -10.09 -5.39
N ALA A 111 12.53 -9.39 -6.36
CA ALA A 111 11.41 -8.49 -6.09
C ALA A 111 10.19 -9.25 -5.58
N VAL A 112 9.87 -10.40 -6.18
CA VAL A 112 8.78 -11.28 -5.71
C VAL A 112 9.02 -11.69 -4.26
N GLU A 113 10.21 -12.22 -3.94
CA GLU A 113 10.58 -12.66 -2.59
C GLU A 113 10.48 -11.51 -1.57
N LEU A 114 10.94 -10.31 -1.93
CA LEU A 114 10.83 -9.12 -1.07
C LEU A 114 9.36 -8.79 -0.75
N PHE A 115 8.50 -8.73 -1.78
CA PHE A 115 7.10 -8.34 -1.64
C PHE A 115 6.28 -9.42 -0.93
N GLU A 116 6.42 -10.67 -1.31
CA GLU A 116 5.69 -11.78 -0.69
C GLU A 116 6.19 -12.05 0.73
N GLY A 117 7.50 -11.99 0.97
CA GLY A 117 8.06 -12.09 2.30
C GLY A 117 7.53 -11.03 3.26
N PHE A 118 7.36 -9.78 2.80
CA PHE A 118 6.69 -8.76 3.60
C PHE A 118 5.23 -9.14 3.89
N GLN A 119 4.49 -9.65 2.91
CA GLN A 119 3.10 -10.06 3.09
C GLN A 119 2.97 -11.25 4.06
N GLN A 120 3.89 -12.21 4.02
CA GLN A 120 3.95 -13.34 4.97
C GLN A 120 4.17 -12.82 6.40
N ARG A 121 5.24 -12.05 6.63
CA ARG A 121 5.60 -11.55 7.97
C ARG A 121 4.57 -10.62 8.59
N THR A 122 3.77 -9.93 7.79
CA THR A 122 2.71 -9.02 8.27
C THR A 122 1.31 -9.63 8.18
N GLY A 123 1.18 -10.90 7.80
CA GLY A 123 -0.09 -11.56 7.50
C GLY A 123 -1.05 -11.63 8.68
N ASP A 124 -0.56 -12.03 9.85
CA ASP A 124 -1.36 -12.13 11.08
C ASP A 124 -1.77 -10.75 11.62
N ALA A 125 -0.84 -9.79 11.61
CA ALA A 125 -1.15 -8.41 11.99
C ALA A 125 -2.21 -7.79 11.08
N ALA A 126 -2.09 -7.99 9.76
CA ALA A 126 -3.10 -7.54 8.81
C ALA A 126 -4.46 -8.18 9.05
N LEU A 127 -4.51 -9.48 9.36
CA LEU A 127 -5.74 -10.17 9.67
C LEU A 127 -6.39 -9.62 10.94
N THR A 128 -5.61 -9.43 12.00
CA THR A 128 -6.07 -8.88 13.29
C THR A 128 -6.71 -7.50 13.11
N VAL A 129 -6.06 -6.61 12.34
CA VAL A 129 -6.63 -5.30 12.03
C VAL A 129 -7.88 -5.42 11.14
N ALA A 130 -7.84 -6.26 10.11
CA ALA A 130 -8.94 -6.40 9.15
C ALA A 130 -10.25 -6.94 9.78
N VAL A 131 -10.14 -7.74 10.85
CA VAL A 131 -11.33 -8.26 11.58
C VAL A 131 -11.71 -7.41 12.78
N GLY A 132 -11.02 -6.29 13.04
CA GLY A 132 -11.33 -5.36 14.13
C GLY A 132 -10.89 -5.83 15.53
N GLU A 133 -9.96 -6.79 15.61
CA GLU A 133 -9.40 -7.29 16.88
C GLU A 133 -8.14 -6.52 17.32
N GLY A 134 -7.67 -5.59 16.49
CA GLY A 134 -6.48 -4.77 16.70
C GLY A 134 -6.78 -3.32 17.03
N PRO A 135 -5.79 -2.42 16.85
CA PRO A 135 -5.98 -0.98 16.99
C PRO A 135 -7.04 -0.47 16.00
N ALA A 136 -7.63 0.70 16.33
CA ALA A 136 -8.58 1.34 15.42
C ALA A 136 -7.92 1.52 14.03
N LEU A 137 -8.62 1.12 12.96
CA LEU A 137 -8.12 1.09 11.60
C LEU A 137 -7.48 2.42 11.18
N SER A 138 -8.16 3.55 11.46
CA SER A 138 -7.65 4.88 11.14
C SER A 138 -6.35 5.23 11.86
N THR A 139 -6.23 4.84 13.13
CA THR A 139 -5.02 5.05 13.94
C THR A 139 -3.87 4.22 13.39
N HIS A 140 -4.12 2.94 13.07
CA HIS A 140 -3.14 2.05 12.47
C HIS A 140 -2.59 2.64 11.16
N VAL A 141 -3.46 3.10 10.25
CA VAL A 141 -3.06 3.70 8.98
C VAL A 141 -2.20 4.94 9.19
N VAL A 142 -2.64 5.88 10.04
CA VAL A 142 -1.92 7.13 10.30
C VAL A 142 -0.54 6.84 10.89
N ASP A 143 -0.46 5.96 11.89
CA ASP A 143 0.83 5.63 12.51
C ASP A 143 1.80 4.96 11.54
N LEU A 144 1.33 4.03 10.70
CA LEU A 144 2.19 3.42 9.68
C LEU A 144 2.73 4.47 8.69
N MET A 145 1.89 5.43 8.28
CA MET A 145 2.32 6.51 7.41
C MET A 145 3.38 7.40 8.10
N LEU A 146 3.18 7.75 9.37
CA LEU A 146 4.14 8.55 10.14
C LEU A 146 5.45 7.78 10.40
N ILE A 147 5.38 6.50 10.77
CA ILE A 147 6.56 5.64 10.93
C ILE A 147 7.35 5.58 9.62
N MET A 148 6.67 5.37 8.50
CA MET A 148 7.33 5.29 7.20
C MET A 148 7.97 6.63 6.83
N ALA A 149 7.25 7.75 6.98
CA ALA A 149 7.79 9.07 6.67
C ALA A 149 9.04 9.38 7.51
N GLN A 150 9.02 9.06 8.81
CA GLN A 150 10.11 9.32 9.72
C GLN A 150 11.28 8.36 9.56
N ARG A 151 11.02 7.03 9.50
CA ARG A 151 12.08 6.00 9.59
C ARG A 151 12.67 5.63 8.24
N VAL A 152 11.86 5.61 7.20
CA VAL A 152 12.30 5.32 5.82
C VAL A 152 12.61 6.61 5.08
N GLY A 153 11.81 7.65 5.25
CA GLY A 153 12.06 8.99 4.72
C GLY A 153 13.21 9.72 5.38
N GLY A 154 13.65 9.29 6.57
CA GLY A 154 14.72 9.90 7.38
C GLY A 154 14.19 10.88 8.41
N TYR A 155 13.23 11.72 8.07
CA TYR A 155 12.51 12.62 8.97
C TYR A 155 11.12 12.93 8.38
N LEU A 156 10.18 13.34 9.23
CA LEU A 156 8.77 13.51 8.87
C LEU A 156 8.58 14.48 7.72
N GLU A 157 9.25 15.63 7.77
CA GLU A 157 9.13 16.74 6.81
C GLU A 157 9.65 16.36 5.41
N ARG A 158 10.49 15.34 5.29
CA ARG A 158 10.89 14.81 4.00
C ARG A 158 9.94 13.72 3.50
N GLY A 159 9.59 12.78 4.36
CA GLY A 159 8.77 11.63 3.95
C GLY A 159 7.34 12.01 3.57
N PHE A 160 6.71 12.99 4.25
CA PHE A 160 5.34 13.38 3.98
C PHE A 160 5.12 14.02 2.59
N VAL A 161 6.17 14.53 1.95
CA VAL A 161 6.09 15.16 0.62
C VAL A 161 5.49 14.20 -0.42
N SER A 162 5.79 12.90 -0.31
CA SER A 162 5.19 11.89 -1.17
C SER A 162 3.67 11.76 -0.95
N TYR A 163 3.20 11.89 0.29
CA TYR A 163 1.75 11.88 0.57
C TYR A 163 1.07 13.09 -0.02
N ARG A 164 1.66 14.28 0.11
CA ARG A 164 1.17 15.50 -0.56
C ARG A 164 1.10 15.29 -2.07
N SER A 165 2.14 14.75 -2.68
CA SER A 165 2.18 14.44 -4.10
C SER A 165 1.03 13.52 -4.53
N HIS A 166 0.82 12.42 -3.81
CA HIS A 166 -0.22 11.45 -4.16
C HIS A 166 -1.63 12.02 -3.98
N ALA A 167 -1.87 12.77 -2.90
CA ALA A 167 -3.16 13.44 -2.69
C ALA A 167 -3.47 14.44 -3.80
N GLU A 168 -2.49 15.29 -4.16
CA GLU A 168 -2.63 16.27 -5.23
C GLU A 168 -2.85 15.61 -6.60
N ALA A 169 -2.13 14.52 -6.90
CA ALA A 169 -2.30 13.77 -8.12
C ALA A 169 -3.73 13.20 -8.24
N HIS A 170 -4.24 12.60 -7.17
CA HIS A 170 -5.59 12.05 -7.13
C HIS A 170 -6.66 13.14 -7.31
N ILE A 171 -6.52 14.25 -6.59
CA ILE A 171 -7.45 15.39 -6.70
C ILE A 171 -7.49 15.89 -8.15
N MET A 172 -6.34 16.08 -8.79
CA MET A 172 -6.27 16.56 -10.16
C MET A 172 -6.77 15.55 -11.22
N ALA A 173 -6.67 14.27 -10.94
CA ALA A 173 -7.18 13.21 -11.80
C ALA A 173 -8.69 12.99 -11.70
N SER A 174 -9.33 13.56 -10.68
CA SER A 174 -10.76 13.38 -10.46
C SER A 174 -11.60 14.15 -11.51
N PRO A 175 -12.83 13.70 -11.80
CA PRO A 175 -13.74 14.42 -12.69
C PRO A 175 -14.10 15.83 -12.19
N ASP A 176 -14.14 16.03 -10.86
CA ASP A 176 -14.36 17.33 -10.22
C ASP A 176 -13.30 17.57 -9.13
N PRO A 177 -12.12 18.13 -9.50
CA PRO A 177 -11.03 18.39 -8.57
C PRO A 177 -11.41 19.35 -7.43
N ARG A 178 -12.35 20.29 -7.68
CA ARG A 178 -12.78 21.26 -6.66
C ARG A 178 -13.62 20.59 -5.58
N ALA A 179 -14.58 19.76 -5.99
CA ALA A 179 -15.43 19.02 -5.05
C ALA A 179 -14.61 18.04 -4.21
N VAL A 180 -13.68 17.31 -4.82
CA VAL A 180 -12.80 16.37 -4.09
C VAL A 180 -11.89 17.10 -3.11
N ARG A 181 -11.29 18.22 -3.52
CA ARG A 181 -10.47 19.05 -2.63
C ARG A 181 -11.29 19.55 -1.43
N SER A 182 -12.47 20.13 -1.69
CA SER A 182 -13.35 20.64 -0.61
C SER A 182 -13.69 19.53 0.39
N LEU A 183 -14.01 18.33 -0.09
CA LEU A 183 -14.27 17.17 0.78
C LEU A 183 -13.05 16.79 1.62
N PHE A 184 -11.85 16.77 1.02
CA PHE A 184 -10.62 16.40 1.72
C PHE A 184 -10.23 17.46 2.76
N ASP A 185 -10.35 18.74 2.41
CA ASP A 185 -10.07 19.88 3.33
C ASP A 185 -11.05 19.89 4.51
N GLU A 186 -12.34 19.60 4.28
CA GLU A 186 -13.33 19.46 5.36
C GLU A 186 -12.96 18.32 6.31
N ARG A 187 -12.53 17.17 5.79
CA ARG A 187 -12.09 16.04 6.60
C ARG A 187 -10.82 16.35 7.37
N SER A 188 -9.84 16.99 6.72
CA SER A 188 -8.62 17.46 7.36
C SER A 188 -8.92 18.42 8.51
N THR A 189 -9.81 19.38 8.31
CA THR A 189 -10.22 20.33 9.33
C THR A 189 -10.85 19.67 10.56
N ARG A 190 -11.72 18.66 10.34
CA ARG A 190 -12.33 17.91 11.45
C ARG A 190 -11.35 17.07 12.25
N LEU A 191 -10.31 16.54 11.58
CA LEU A 191 -9.34 15.64 12.19
C LEU A 191 -8.06 16.37 12.64
N ARG A 192 -7.97 17.67 12.45
CA ARG A 192 -6.76 18.49 12.66
C ARG A 192 -6.09 18.26 14.00
N ASP A 193 -6.82 18.57 15.09
CA ASP A 193 -6.21 18.57 16.42
C ASP A 193 -5.70 17.18 16.86
N PRO A 194 -6.48 16.09 16.72
CA PRO A 194 -5.96 14.77 17.07
C PRO A 194 -4.77 14.33 16.18
N LEU A 195 -4.78 14.66 14.88
CA LEU A 195 -3.67 14.32 13.99
C LEU A 195 -2.41 15.12 14.29
N VAL A 196 -2.52 16.44 14.53
CA VAL A 196 -1.37 17.29 14.90
C VAL A 196 -0.73 16.81 16.20
N ARG A 197 -1.56 16.44 17.22
CA ARG A 197 -1.01 15.87 18.46
C ARG A 197 -0.26 14.54 18.17
N ARG A 198 -0.79 13.71 17.27
CA ARG A 198 -0.17 12.43 16.93
C ARG A 198 1.14 12.61 16.17
N VAL A 199 1.19 13.53 15.22
CA VAL A 199 2.43 13.90 14.52
C VAL A 199 3.51 14.37 15.51
N ARG A 200 3.15 15.25 16.45
CA ARG A 200 4.10 15.74 17.48
C ARG A 200 4.63 14.59 18.35
N ALA A 201 3.76 13.68 18.78
CA ALA A 201 4.18 12.52 19.56
C ALA A 201 5.16 11.61 18.78
N HIS A 202 4.97 11.46 17.47
CA HIS A 202 5.94 10.76 16.61
C HIS A 202 7.26 11.53 16.48
N ALA A 203 7.21 12.84 16.26
CA ALA A 203 8.39 13.70 16.14
C ALA A 203 9.26 13.70 17.41
N GLU A 204 8.64 13.67 18.59
CA GLU A 204 9.30 13.60 19.90
C GLU A 204 9.88 12.20 20.21
N GLY A 205 9.70 11.23 19.33
CA GLY A 205 10.23 9.88 19.51
C GLY A 205 9.53 9.07 20.62
N SER A 206 8.37 9.52 21.08
CA SER A 206 7.57 8.81 22.11
C SER A 206 6.93 7.57 21.51
N ALA A 207 7.68 6.45 21.47
CA ALA A 207 7.21 5.18 20.93
C ALA A 207 6.01 4.60 21.72
N SER A 208 5.78 5.06 22.95
CA SER A 208 4.76 4.51 23.87
C SER A 208 3.31 4.75 23.43
N HIS A 209 3.07 5.65 22.47
CA HIS A 209 1.71 5.95 21.96
C HIS A 209 1.32 5.09 20.75
N VAL A 210 2.27 4.37 20.13
CA VAL A 210 2.00 3.50 18.99
C VAL A 210 1.62 2.11 19.50
N ASP A 211 0.51 1.59 19.00
CA ASP A 211 0.09 0.22 19.32
C ASP A 211 1.18 -0.81 18.92
N PRO A 212 1.46 -1.82 19.76
CA PRO A 212 2.53 -2.81 19.51
C PRO A 212 2.39 -3.56 18.17
N LEU A 213 1.15 -3.85 17.74
CA LEU A 213 0.88 -4.49 16.45
C LEU A 213 1.25 -3.55 15.30
N THR A 214 0.85 -2.28 15.39
CA THR A 214 1.22 -1.25 14.40
C THR A 214 2.74 -1.06 14.34
N ALA A 215 3.39 -1.00 15.50
CA ALA A 215 4.84 -0.89 15.58
C ALA A 215 5.55 -2.10 14.95
N SER A 216 4.96 -3.32 15.07
CA SER A 216 5.53 -4.51 14.44
C SER A 216 5.47 -4.44 12.90
N VAL A 217 4.34 -4.04 12.33
CA VAL A 217 4.19 -3.81 10.88
C VAL A 217 5.14 -2.70 10.41
N GLY A 218 5.26 -1.62 11.18
CA GLY A 218 6.20 -0.53 10.89
C GLY A 218 7.65 -1.00 10.84
N ARG A 219 8.08 -1.90 11.75
CA ARG A 219 9.42 -2.51 11.69
C ARG A 219 9.63 -3.35 10.43
N GLU A 220 8.62 -4.12 10.01
CA GLU A 220 8.71 -4.91 8.77
C GLU A 220 8.77 -4.02 7.51
N LEU A 221 8.09 -2.87 7.50
CA LEU A 221 8.24 -1.87 6.41
C LEU A 221 9.67 -1.33 6.35
N VAL A 222 10.25 -0.96 7.49
CA VAL A 222 11.64 -0.47 7.56
C VAL A 222 12.60 -1.57 7.12
N ARG A 223 12.43 -2.79 7.62
CA ARG A 223 13.25 -3.95 7.24
C ARG A 223 13.19 -4.20 5.73
N ALA A 224 12.00 -4.28 5.15
CA ALA A 224 11.86 -4.52 3.71
C ALA A 224 12.47 -3.39 2.86
N ALA A 225 12.39 -2.13 3.34
CA ALA A 225 13.09 -1.02 2.71
C ALA A 225 14.61 -1.16 2.77
N ASP A 226 15.14 -1.72 3.87
CA ASP A 226 16.58 -1.97 4.02
C ASP A 226 17.03 -3.18 3.17
N ASP A 227 16.23 -4.25 3.13
CA ASP A 227 16.46 -5.44 2.29
C ASP A 227 16.44 -5.09 0.79
N ALA A 228 15.68 -4.06 0.39
CA ALA A 228 15.63 -3.57 -0.98
C ALA A 228 16.91 -2.84 -1.44
N ARG A 229 17.74 -2.32 -0.53
CA ARG A 229 18.93 -1.52 -0.90
C ARG A 229 19.90 -2.24 -1.84
N PRO A 230 20.39 -3.47 -1.51
CA PRO A 230 21.27 -4.19 -2.40
C PRO A 230 20.59 -4.52 -3.72
N LEU A 231 19.30 -4.85 -3.73
CA LEU A 231 18.56 -5.16 -4.95
C LEU A 231 18.46 -3.95 -5.89
N LEU A 232 18.23 -2.76 -5.31
CA LEU A 232 18.22 -1.51 -6.07
C LEU A 232 19.60 -1.15 -6.61
N ALA A 233 20.64 -1.30 -5.81
CA ALA A 233 22.03 -1.01 -6.23
C ALA A 233 22.50 -1.94 -7.35
N ASP A 234 22.09 -3.20 -7.32
CA ASP A 234 22.46 -4.23 -8.31
C ASP A 234 21.54 -4.25 -9.54
N GLY A 235 20.52 -3.35 -9.60
CA GLY A 235 19.53 -3.33 -10.68
C GLY A 235 18.60 -4.57 -10.70
N ARG A 236 18.52 -5.30 -9.58
CA ARG A 236 17.65 -6.48 -9.41
C ARG A 236 16.24 -6.11 -8.97
N LEU A 237 16.00 -4.84 -8.64
CA LEU A 237 14.72 -4.24 -8.35
C LEU A 237 14.60 -2.93 -9.13
N ASP A 238 13.88 -2.97 -10.25
CA ASP A 238 13.67 -1.81 -11.11
C ASP A 238 12.32 -1.16 -10.77
N LEU A 239 12.37 0.05 -10.23
CA LEU A 239 11.17 0.83 -9.89
C LEU A 239 10.63 1.66 -11.06
N ASP A 240 11.37 1.79 -12.16
CA ASP A 240 10.93 2.50 -13.37
C ASP A 240 10.33 1.53 -14.41
N GLY A 241 10.53 0.23 -14.18
CA GLY A 241 9.93 -0.86 -14.94
C GLY A 241 8.47 -1.14 -14.55
N PRO A 242 8.06 -2.40 -14.59
CA PRO A 242 6.68 -2.81 -14.30
C PRO A 242 6.13 -2.35 -12.96
N ILE A 243 6.95 -2.29 -11.90
CA ILE A 243 6.54 -1.85 -10.55
C ILE A 243 6.06 -0.40 -10.53
N ALA A 244 6.65 0.47 -11.37
CA ALA A 244 6.24 1.86 -11.47
C ALA A 244 4.78 2.03 -11.92
N ALA A 245 4.28 1.08 -12.68
CA ALA A 245 2.89 1.08 -13.13
C ALA A 245 1.90 0.75 -12.00
N ASP A 246 2.31 -0.06 -11.03
CA ASP A 246 1.47 -0.49 -9.90
C ASP A 246 1.59 0.44 -8.68
N GLY A 247 2.76 0.93 -8.36
CA GLY A 247 2.99 1.78 -7.18
C GLY A 247 2.31 3.16 -7.25
N GLY A 248 2.07 3.64 -8.46
CA GLY A 248 1.18 4.77 -8.71
C GLY A 248 -0.25 4.33 -9.02
N GLY A 249 -0.45 3.04 -9.25
CA GLY A 249 -1.55 2.50 -10.03
C GLY A 249 -2.91 2.53 -9.37
N GLU A 250 -3.03 2.20 -8.13
CA GLU A 250 -4.35 2.21 -7.49
C GLU A 250 -4.90 3.61 -7.22
N GLY A 251 -4.14 4.62 -7.52
CA GLY A 251 -4.56 5.98 -7.33
C GLY A 251 -4.70 6.76 -8.59
N GLY A 252 -5.37 6.21 -9.59
CA GLY A 252 -5.61 6.97 -10.79
C GLY A 252 -4.31 7.63 -11.23
N GLY A 253 -3.52 6.96 -12.06
CA GLY A 253 -2.35 7.57 -12.64
C GLY A 253 -2.74 8.88 -13.30
N ALA A 254 -2.66 9.96 -12.51
CA ALA A 254 -2.87 11.29 -13.04
C ALA A 254 -1.84 11.43 -14.14
N THR A 255 -2.31 11.67 -15.35
CA THR A 255 -1.40 11.94 -16.46
C THR A 255 -0.56 13.16 -16.12
N VAL A 256 0.62 13.28 -16.72
CA VAL A 256 1.45 14.50 -16.61
C VAL A 256 0.61 15.75 -16.89
N GLU A 257 -0.32 15.67 -17.81
CA GLU A 257 -1.23 16.76 -18.16
C GLU A 257 -2.18 17.12 -17.00
N GLN A 258 -2.82 16.15 -16.38
CA GLN A 258 -3.72 16.38 -15.23
C GLN A 258 -2.97 17.01 -14.05
N THR A 259 -1.78 16.55 -13.74
CA THR A 259 -0.97 17.08 -12.63
C THR A 259 -0.40 18.48 -12.93
N ARG A 260 -0.41 18.97 -14.19
CA ARG A 260 0.01 20.35 -14.51
C ARG A 260 -0.82 21.43 -13.81
N HIS A 261 -2.04 21.11 -13.41
CA HIS A 261 -2.93 22.04 -12.72
C HIS A 261 -2.66 22.13 -11.20
N SER A 262 -1.95 21.18 -10.61
CA SER A 262 -1.53 21.24 -9.21
C SER A 262 -0.34 22.20 -9.04
N ALA A 263 -0.45 23.14 -8.09
CA ALA A 263 0.64 24.03 -7.74
C ALA A 263 1.87 23.24 -7.27
N PHE A 264 1.66 22.23 -6.44
CA PHE A 264 2.71 21.34 -5.95
C PHE A 264 3.48 20.67 -7.10
N HIS A 265 2.79 20.03 -8.05
CA HIS A 265 3.46 19.36 -9.16
C HIS A 265 4.11 20.32 -10.18
N ARG A 266 3.56 21.54 -10.34
CA ARG A 266 4.24 22.57 -11.15
C ARG A 266 5.58 22.97 -10.53
N THR A 267 5.58 23.22 -9.22
CA THR A 267 6.79 23.57 -8.48
C THR A 267 7.79 22.42 -8.52
N LEU A 268 7.33 21.19 -8.31
CA LEU A 268 8.17 19.99 -8.35
C LEU A 268 8.88 19.82 -9.70
N ARG A 269 8.19 20.04 -10.81
CA ARG A 269 8.80 19.96 -12.15
C ARG A 269 9.70 21.15 -12.48
N ALA A 270 9.46 22.31 -11.89
CA ALA A 270 10.31 23.48 -12.06
C ALA A 270 11.64 23.37 -11.32
N SER A 271 11.71 22.51 -10.30
CA SER A 271 12.99 22.14 -9.66
C SER A 271 13.71 21.15 -10.58
N GLY A 272 14.78 21.58 -11.25
CA GLY A 272 15.49 20.80 -12.27
C GLY A 272 16.05 19.45 -11.80
N ASP A 273 16.15 19.24 -10.49
CA ASP A 273 16.74 18.05 -9.87
C ASP A 273 15.71 16.97 -9.53
N PHE A 274 14.41 17.24 -9.73
CA PHE A 274 13.35 16.31 -9.32
C PHE A 274 13.42 14.96 -10.04
N GLU A 275 13.62 14.96 -11.36
CA GLU A 275 13.73 13.72 -12.13
C GLU A 275 14.96 12.91 -11.71
N GLN A 276 16.06 13.60 -11.37
CA GLN A 276 17.26 12.93 -10.89
C GLN A 276 17.03 12.31 -9.51
N VAL A 277 16.43 13.03 -8.56
CA VAL A 277 16.07 12.48 -7.24
C VAL A 277 15.17 11.28 -7.38
N LEU A 278 14.17 11.35 -8.27
CA LEU A 278 13.20 10.30 -8.47
C LEU A 278 13.83 9.00 -8.99
N ARG A 279 14.89 9.10 -9.79
CA ARG A 279 15.54 7.96 -10.44
C ARG A 279 16.81 7.48 -9.75
N GLU A 280 17.54 8.38 -9.09
CA GLU A 280 18.92 8.11 -8.67
C GLU A 280 19.13 8.22 -7.15
N ALA A 281 18.28 8.96 -6.42
CA ALA A 281 18.50 9.14 -4.99
C ALA A 281 18.22 7.84 -4.21
N PRO A 282 19.22 7.18 -3.60
CA PRO A 282 19.07 5.87 -2.98
C PRO A 282 18.02 5.87 -1.85
N TRP A 283 17.93 6.97 -1.09
CA TRP A 283 16.92 7.10 -0.03
C TRP A 283 15.52 7.13 -0.60
N PHE A 284 15.31 7.78 -1.75
CA PHE A 284 13.99 7.92 -2.35
C PHE A 284 13.56 6.62 -3.06
N LEU A 285 14.47 5.93 -3.73
CA LEU A 285 14.20 4.60 -4.31
C LEU A 285 13.77 3.62 -3.21
N ARG A 286 14.51 3.58 -2.10
CA ARG A 286 14.15 2.80 -0.92
C ARG A 286 12.78 3.20 -0.36
N TYR A 287 12.50 4.50 -0.28
CA TYR A 287 11.22 5.03 0.16
C TYR A 287 10.06 4.60 -0.76
N ARG A 288 10.27 4.60 -2.08
CA ARG A 288 9.28 4.13 -3.07
C ARG A 288 8.92 2.65 -2.84
N VAL A 289 9.89 1.79 -2.57
CA VAL A 289 9.63 0.39 -2.22
C VAL A 289 8.73 0.28 -0.99
N ALA A 290 9.12 0.95 0.10
CA ALA A 290 8.32 0.93 1.33
C ALA A 290 6.92 1.50 1.14
N LEU A 291 6.76 2.52 0.31
CA LEU A 291 5.47 3.12 -0.01
C LEU A 291 4.55 2.14 -0.74
N ASN A 292 5.09 1.38 -1.70
CA ASN A 292 4.35 0.33 -2.39
C ASN A 292 3.92 -0.77 -1.43
N LEU A 293 4.81 -1.24 -0.55
CA LEU A 293 4.51 -2.24 0.46
C LEU A 293 3.46 -1.73 1.47
N LEU A 294 3.56 -0.47 1.90
CA LEU A 294 2.53 0.16 2.73
C LEU A 294 1.17 0.12 2.02
N TYR A 295 1.10 0.52 0.76
CA TYR A 295 -0.16 0.56 0.03
C TYR A 295 -0.76 -0.82 -0.19
N LEU A 296 0.06 -1.84 -0.45
CA LEU A 296 -0.39 -3.23 -0.49
C LEU A 296 -0.95 -3.67 0.87
N HIS A 297 -0.30 -3.31 1.97
CA HIS A 297 -0.81 -3.60 3.32
C HIS A 297 -2.14 -2.90 3.57
N LEU A 298 -2.27 -1.62 3.22
CA LEU A 298 -3.53 -0.87 3.37
C LEU A 298 -4.67 -1.48 2.55
N ALA A 299 -4.42 -1.86 1.30
CA ALA A 299 -5.41 -2.55 0.46
C ALA A 299 -5.84 -3.88 1.09
N ARG A 300 -4.88 -4.66 1.61
CA ARG A 300 -5.14 -5.93 2.29
C ARG A 300 -6.05 -5.78 3.50
N ILE A 301 -5.84 -4.78 4.35
CA ILE A 301 -6.70 -4.51 5.51
C ILE A 301 -8.02 -3.81 5.16
N GLY A 302 -8.29 -3.53 3.88
CA GLY A 302 -9.57 -3.04 3.39
C GLY A 302 -9.66 -1.53 3.16
N ILE A 303 -8.55 -0.81 3.15
CA ILE A 303 -8.53 0.61 2.77
C ILE A 303 -8.68 0.71 1.25
N ARG A 304 -9.74 1.37 0.81
CA ARG A 304 -9.98 1.62 -0.62
C ARG A 304 -9.00 2.68 -1.16
N PRO A 305 -8.69 2.66 -2.45
CA PRO A 305 -7.79 3.64 -3.06
C PRO A 305 -8.17 5.10 -2.75
N VAL A 306 -9.45 5.46 -2.84
CA VAL A 306 -9.91 6.83 -2.53
C VAL A 306 -9.67 7.20 -1.06
N ASP A 307 -9.90 6.26 -0.13
CA ASP A 307 -9.66 6.49 1.29
C ASP A 307 -8.16 6.66 1.57
N ARG A 308 -7.30 5.91 0.87
CA ARG A 308 -5.84 6.06 0.96
C ARG A 308 -5.38 7.47 0.58
N PHE A 309 -5.93 8.06 -0.49
CA PHE A 309 -5.59 9.44 -0.86
C PHE A 309 -6.12 10.48 0.11
N LEU A 310 -7.28 10.23 0.71
CA LEU A 310 -7.75 11.04 1.83
C LEU A 310 -6.76 10.97 3.01
N TYR A 311 -6.26 9.77 3.38
CA TYR A 311 -5.21 9.65 4.41
C TYR A 311 -3.93 10.39 4.00
N CYS A 312 -3.50 10.29 2.75
CA CYS A 312 -2.37 11.06 2.24
C CYS A 312 -2.57 12.57 2.45
N HIS A 313 -3.75 13.09 2.14
CA HIS A 313 -4.08 14.51 2.32
C HIS A 313 -4.07 14.91 3.80
N VAL A 314 -4.82 14.21 4.64
CA VAL A 314 -4.97 14.61 6.06
C VAL A 314 -3.67 14.44 6.86
N VAL A 315 -2.85 13.43 6.55
CA VAL A 315 -1.54 13.25 7.18
C VAL A 315 -0.58 14.34 6.71
N ALA A 316 -0.56 14.69 5.43
CA ALA A 316 0.28 15.77 4.92
C ALA A 316 -0.08 17.10 5.59
N ASP A 317 -1.37 17.47 5.64
CA ASP A 317 -1.84 18.67 6.34
C ASP A 317 -1.44 18.70 7.81
N ALA A 318 -1.54 17.56 8.49
CA ALA A 318 -1.18 17.46 9.91
C ALA A 318 0.33 17.65 10.13
N VAL A 319 1.16 17.12 9.24
CA VAL A 319 2.63 17.32 9.29
C VAL A 319 2.98 18.78 9.02
N GLU A 320 2.41 19.40 7.98
CA GLU A 320 2.62 20.81 7.68
C GLU A 320 2.31 21.71 8.88
N GLN A 321 1.19 21.45 9.55
CA GLN A 321 0.78 22.23 10.72
C GLN A 321 1.62 21.93 11.97
N ALA A 322 1.95 20.67 12.22
CA ALA A 322 2.70 20.28 13.41
C ALA A 322 4.15 20.77 13.37
N CYS A 323 4.77 20.71 12.18
CA CYS A 323 6.17 21.06 11.94
C CYS A 323 6.36 22.51 11.45
N GLY A 324 5.26 23.22 11.09
CA GLY A 324 5.34 24.59 10.58
C GLY A 324 5.98 24.69 9.19
N VAL A 325 5.79 23.67 8.35
CA VAL A 325 6.32 23.58 6.99
C VAL A 325 5.20 23.67 5.94
N ASP A 326 5.57 23.97 4.71
CA ASP A 326 4.68 23.94 3.54
C ASP A 326 5.35 23.13 2.44
N ALA A 327 4.67 22.09 1.92
CA ALA A 327 5.25 21.17 0.96
C ALA A 327 5.64 21.87 -0.36
N VAL A 328 4.87 22.89 -0.81
CA VAL A 328 5.17 23.63 -2.03
C VAL A 328 6.43 24.49 -1.81
N ALA A 329 6.51 25.18 -0.66
CA ALA A 329 7.67 25.97 -0.30
C ALA A 329 8.93 25.11 -0.12
N MET A 330 8.81 23.94 0.51
CA MET A 330 9.91 22.98 0.66
C MET A 330 10.44 22.52 -0.69
N VAL A 331 9.58 22.13 -1.60
CA VAL A 331 9.96 21.71 -2.95
C VAL A 331 10.59 22.88 -3.73
N ALA A 332 10.08 24.10 -3.57
CA ALA A 332 10.62 25.30 -4.21
C ALA A 332 12.01 25.67 -3.69
N ALA A 333 12.22 25.55 -2.37
CA ALA A 333 13.49 25.85 -1.72
C ALA A 333 14.53 24.71 -1.87
N GLY A 334 14.05 23.49 -2.03
CA GLY A 334 14.76 22.27 -1.69
C GLY A 334 15.61 21.66 -2.77
N LYS A 335 16.49 22.43 -3.37
CA LYS A 335 17.52 21.83 -4.20
C LYS A 335 18.57 21.02 -3.42
N THR A 336 18.72 21.23 -2.13
CA THR A 336 19.81 20.64 -1.33
C THR A 336 19.33 19.66 -0.26
N GLU A 337 18.26 19.95 0.44
CA GLU A 337 17.81 19.12 1.57
C GLU A 337 17.05 17.83 1.16
N LEU A 338 16.45 17.82 -0.03
CA LEU A 338 15.84 16.59 -0.58
C LEU A 338 16.90 15.63 -1.13
N VAL A 339 18.08 16.13 -1.48
CA VAL A 339 19.18 15.37 -2.10
C VAL A 339 20.21 14.90 -1.07
N GLU A 340 20.58 15.73 -0.09
CA GLU A 340 21.56 15.38 0.93
C GLU A 340 20.90 14.67 2.12
N GLY A 341 20.91 13.34 2.08
CA GLY A 341 20.65 12.53 3.27
C GLY A 341 21.81 12.71 4.26
N HIS A 342 21.52 13.14 5.47
CA HIS A 342 22.49 13.05 6.55
C HIS A 342 22.95 11.60 6.70
N SER A 343 24.26 11.40 6.58
CA SER A 343 25.01 10.14 6.72
C SER A 343 24.82 9.54 8.11
#